data_23fe4f8453920b33189596651ecc66d9
#
_entry.id   23fe4f8453920b33189596651ecc66d9
#
_cell.length_a   1.000
_cell.length_b   1.000
_cell.length_c   1.000
_cell.angle_alpha   90.00
_cell.angle_beta   90.00
_cell.angle_gamma   90.00
#
_symmetry.space_group_name_H-M   'P 1'
#
loop_
_entity.id
_entity.type
_entity.pdbx_description
1 polymer ?
#
loop_
_entity_poly.entity_id
_entity_poly.type
_entity_poly.pdbx_seq_one_letter_code
_entity_poly.pdbx_strand_id
1 'polypeptide(L)'
;MLGIALASILVLLLSACTLAGKQDEKKTVLTTFTVLADIAKNVAGDHLNVESLTKPGTEIHEYEPTPSDIKKAHDADLVLDNGLNLESWFTKFVQDSNAPHATVSEGVQPINIAEDAYAGKPNPHSWMSPKNVQIYVDNMVREFSKLDPAHADDYRTNGENYKKQLQQVQDELVRDVSVLPENQRALVTCEGAFSYLAADAGLKEKYIWAVNSEQQATPSQLSSTIDFVRENQVPAVFCESTVSDDPMRQVVDATGAKFGGVLYVDSLSEANGPVPTYLDMIRHDARTIVAGLTGKQS
;
A
#
# COMPACT_ATOMS: atom_id res chain seq x y z
N MET A 1 51.13 -50.97 31.07
CA MET A 1 50.96 -49.52 30.88
C MET A 1 50.23 -49.22 29.56
N LEU A 2 49.09 -49.85 29.28
CA LEU A 2 48.36 -49.67 28.03
C LEU A 2 46.85 -49.34 28.24
N GLY A 3 46.47 -49.05 29.46
CA GLY A 3 45.05 -48.82 29.81
C GLY A 3 44.63 -47.36 30.07
N ILE A 4 45.56 -46.40 30.06
CA ILE A 4 45.23 -44.97 30.44
C ILE A 4 45.14 -44.07 29.22
N ALA A 5 45.62 -44.47 28.03
CA ALA A 5 45.61 -43.65 26.82
C ALA A 5 44.26 -43.66 26.06
N LEU A 6 43.37 -44.65 26.29
CA LEU A 6 42.07 -44.72 25.59
C LEU A 6 40.97 -43.89 26.25
N ALA A 7 41.07 -43.54 27.54
CA ALA A 7 40.05 -42.76 28.24
C ALA A 7 40.11 -41.23 27.93
N SER A 8 41.30 -40.74 27.52
CA SER A 8 41.49 -39.30 27.25
C SER A 8 41.00 -38.84 25.86
N ILE A 9 40.81 -39.75 24.91
CA ILE A 9 40.35 -39.43 23.53
C ILE A 9 38.82 -39.37 23.47
N LEU A 10 38.11 -40.05 24.36
CA LEU A 10 36.65 -40.08 24.37
C LEU A 10 36.03 -38.81 24.96
N VAL A 11 36.75 -38.07 25.79
CA VAL A 11 36.26 -36.82 26.41
C VAL A 11 36.37 -35.60 25.45
N LEU A 12 37.25 -35.66 24.45
CA LEU A 12 37.42 -34.58 23.48
C LEU A 12 36.38 -34.61 22.33
N LEU A 13 35.68 -35.72 22.14
CA LEU A 13 34.65 -35.85 21.10
C LEU A 13 33.25 -35.42 21.55
N LEU A 14 33.03 -35.21 22.84
CA LEU A 14 31.74 -34.74 23.39
C LEU A 14 31.60 -33.23 23.52
N SER A 15 32.68 -32.45 23.28
CA SER A 15 32.67 -31.00 23.37
C SER A 15 32.41 -30.31 22.01
N ALA A 16 32.24 -31.06 20.91
CA ALA A 16 32.03 -30.48 19.56
C ALA A 16 30.55 -30.33 19.14
N CYS A 17 29.60 -30.74 19.98
CA CYS A 17 28.16 -30.74 19.62
C CYS A 17 27.31 -29.63 20.24
N THR A 18 27.91 -28.57 20.80
CA THR A 18 27.13 -27.46 21.43
C THR A 18 27.33 -26.11 20.76
N LEU A 19 27.78 -26.09 19.49
CA LEU A 19 27.74 -24.93 18.60
C LEU A 19 26.68 -25.15 17.51
N ALA A 20 25.54 -25.75 17.83
CA ALA A 20 24.32 -25.49 17.11
C ALA A 20 23.96 -24.04 17.47
N GLY A 21 24.34 -23.08 16.63
CA GLY A 21 23.95 -21.71 16.77
C GLY A 21 22.43 -21.67 17.03
N LYS A 22 22.00 -21.01 18.10
CA LYS A 22 20.62 -20.54 18.20
C LYS A 22 20.37 -19.85 16.87
N GLN A 23 19.50 -20.40 16.05
CA GLN A 23 18.93 -19.68 14.94
C GLN A 23 18.22 -18.52 15.62
N ASP A 24 18.78 -17.31 15.52
CA ASP A 24 18.13 -16.12 16.10
C ASP A 24 16.73 -16.07 15.48
N GLU A 25 15.73 -16.08 16.34
CA GLU A 25 14.33 -16.00 15.92
C GLU A 25 14.15 -14.69 15.17
N LYS A 26 13.62 -14.76 13.91
CA LYS A 26 13.46 -13.57 13.08
C LYS A 26 12.58 -12.56 13.79
N LYS A 27 12.97 -11.30 13.76
CA LYS A 27 12.17 -10.20 14.28
C LYS A 27 10.87 -10.09 13.51
N THR A 28 9.78 -9.78 14.21
CA THR A 28 8.44 -9.63 13.63
C THR A 28 8.09 -8.17 13.42
N VAL A 29 7.76 -7.83 12.18
CA VAL A 29 7.23 -6.52 11.77
C VAL A 29 5.75 -6.69 11.44
N LEU A 30 4.89 -5.96 12.14
CA LEU A 30 3.46 -5.93 11.89
C LEU A 30 3.11 -4.65 11.12
N THR A 31 2.34 -4.77 10.05
CA THR A 31 1.84 -3.62 9.29
C THR A 31 0.34 -3.49 9.47
N THR A 32 -0.22 -2.30 9.30
CA THR A 32 -1.65 -2.05 9.47
C THR A 32 -2.49 -2.70 8.37
N PHE A 33 -2.01 -2.76 7.13
CA PHE A 33 -2.74 -3.37 6.02
C PHE A 33 -1.85 -4.06 4.99
N THR A 34 -2.48 -4.80 4.09
CA THR A 34 -1.82 -5.74 3.17
C THR A 34 -0.85 -5.07 2.19
N VAL A 35 -1.14 -3.84 1.75
CA VAL A 35 -0.27 -3.08 0.84
C VAL A 35 1.07 -2.76 1.51
N LEU A 36 1.04 -2.26 2.76
CA LEU A 36 2.27 -2.01 3.52
C LEU A 36 3.03 -3.31 3.80
N ALA A 37 2.31 -4.42 4.05
CA ALA A 37 2.94 -5.71 4.27
C ALA A 37 3.75 -6.18 3.07
N ASP A 38 3.24 -6.01 1.86
CA ASP A 38 3.96 -6.40 0.64
C ASP A 38 5.18 -5.52 0.40
N ILE A 39 5.04 -4.19 0.53
CA ILE A 39 6.17 -3.25 0.42
C ILE A 39 7.25 -3.61 1.44
N ALA A 40 6.86 -3.85 2.70
CA ALA A 40 7.77 -4.22 3.77
C ALA A 40 8.48 -5.56 3.51
N LYS A 41 7.79 -6.58 2.96
CA LYS A 41 8.38 -7.86 2.55
C LYS A 41 9.44 -7.70 1.47
N ASN A 42 9.21 -6.81 0.51
CA ASN A 42 10.19 -6.53 -0.56
C ASN A 42 11.48 -5.89 -0.01
N VAL A 43 11.38 -5.08 1.05
CA VAL A 43 12.55 -4.50 1.73
C VAL A 43 13.21 -5.51 2.68
N ALA A 44 12.41 -6.22 3.46
CA ALA A 44 12.87 -7.18 4.47
C ALA A 44 13.60 -8.40 3.85
N GLY A 45 13.17 -8.84 2.68
CA GLY A 45 13.60 -10.13 2.13
C GLY A 45 13.25 -11.26 3.12
N ASP A 46 14.20 -12.16 3.33
CA ASP A 46 14.03 -13.31 4.24
C ASP A 46 14.51 -13.04 5.67
N HIS A 47 14.91 -11.80 6.01
CA HIS A 47 15.54 -11.53 7.31
C HIS A 47 14.51 -11.22 8.42
N LEU A 48 13.33 -10.70 8.07
CA LEU A 48 12.26 -10.38 9.03
C LEU A 48 11.01 -11.20 8.73
N ASN A 49 10.19 -11.42 9.77
CA ASN A 49 8.84 -11.95 9.63
C ASN A 49 7.88 -10.77 9.49
N VAL A 50 7.28 -10.58 8.31
CA VAL A 50 6.36 -9.46 8.03
C VAL A 50 4.93 -9.96 7.96
N GLU A 51 4.07 -9.39 8.82
CA GLU A 51 2.65 -9.72 8.92
C GLU A 51 1.78 -8.48 8.68
N SER A 52 0.52 -8.70 8.30
CA SER A 52 -0.50 -7.66 8.20
C SER A 52 -1.58 -7.84 9.27
N LEU A 53 -2.09 -6.75 9.82
CA LEU A 53 -3.29 -6.77 10.68
C LEU A 53 -4.53 -7.15 9.87
N THR A 54 -4.74 -6.45 8.76
CA THR A 54 -5.89 -6.73 7.89
C THR A 54 -5.59 -7.92 6.96
N LYS A 55 -6.66 -8.55 6.49
CA LYS A 55 -6.62 -9.59 5.47
C LYS A 55 -6.86 -9.00 4.08
N PRO A 56 -6.50 -9.72 3.00
CA PRO A 56 -6.89 -9.35 1.65
C PRO A 56 -8.39 -9.05 1.54
N GLY A 57 -8.74 -7.97 0.83
CA GLY A 57 -10.11 -7.50 0.63
C GLY A 57 -10.72 -6.71 1.78
N THR A 58 -9.97 -6.45 2.86
CA THR A 58 -10.47 -5.67 4.02
C THR A 58 -10.30 -4.18 3.78
N GLU A 59 -11.37 -3.42 4.04
CA GLU A 59 -11.36 -1.96 4.10
C GLU A 59 -10.57 -1.47 5.32
N ILE A 60 -9.71 -0.46 5.15
CA ILE A 60 -8.80 0.00 6.21
C ILE A 60 -9.31 1.22 6.97
N HIS A 61 -10.09 2.10 6.34
CA HIS A 61 -10.50 3.37 6.94
C HIS A 61 -11.38 3.18 8.18
N GLU A 62 -12.30 2.22 8.13
CA GLU A 62 -13.23 1.89 9.19
C GLU A 62 -12.84 0.61 9.96
N TYR A 63 -11.57 0.20 9.86
CA TYR A 63 -11.11 -1.00 10.56
C TYR A 63 -11.20 -0.82 12.07
N GLU A 64 -11.81 -1.79 12.74
CA GLU A 64 -11.88 -1.85 14.20
C GLU A 64 -10.96 -2.96 14.73
N PRO A 65 -9.80 -2.62 15.35
CA PRO A 65 -8.89 -3.61 15.90
C PRO A 65 -9.56 -4.48 16.97
N THR A 66 -9.34 -5.78 16.85
CA THR A 66 -9.81 -6.76 17.81
C THR A 66 -8.80 -6.93 18.97
N PRO A 67 -9.19 -7.55 20.11
CA PRO A 67 -8.25 -7.91 21.16
C PRO A 67 -7.09 -8.81 20.68
N SER A 68 -7.32 -9.64 19.65
CA SER A 68 -6.27 -10.44 19.04
C SER A 68 -5.27 -9.59 18.26
N ASP A 69 -5.69 -8.50 17.65
CA ASP A 69 -4.80 -7.57 16.92
C ASP A 69 -3.92 -6.78 17.89
N ILE A 70 -4.49 -6.34 19.02
CA ILE A 70 -3.72 -5.70 20.11
C ILE A 70 -2.64 -6.67 20.63
N LYS A 71 -2.99 -7.96 20.78
CA LYS A 71 -2.01 -8.97 21.19
C LYS A 71 -0.91 -9.15 20.14
N LYS A 72 -1.24 -9.23 18.85
CA LYS A 72 -0.24 -9.31 17.76
C LYS A 72 0.71 -8.11 17.78
N ALA A 73 0.17 -6.90 17.97
CA ALA A 73 0.99 -5.70 18.07
C ALA A 73 1.91 -5.71 19.29
N HIS A 74 1.42 -6.17 20.45
CA HIS A 74 2.24 -6.33 21.65
C HIS A 74 3.40 -7.31 21.45
N ASP A 75 3.16 -8.38 20.69
CA ASP A 75 4.15 -9.43 20.44
C ASP A 75 5.10 -9.06 19.27
N ALA A 76 4.82 -8.00 18.51
CA ALA A 76 5.66 -7.53 17.41
C ALA A 76 6.87 -6.72 17.90
N ASP A 77 7.99 -6.84 17.20
CA ASP A 77 9.19 -6.03 17.46
C ASP A 77 9.06 -4.61 16.87
N LEU A 78 8.22 -4.42 15.86
CA LEU A 78 7.93 -3.13 15.23
C LEU A 78 6.55 -3.15 14.58
N VAL A 79 5.77 -2.08 14.72
CA VAL A 79 4.53 -1.84 13.99
C VAL A 79 4.74 -0.72 12.97
N LEU A 80 4.33 -0.93 11.72
CA LEU A 80 4.35 0.09 10.67
C LEU A 80 2.94 0.56 10.36
N ASP A 81 2.71 1.86 10.44
CA ASP A 81 1.48 2.53 10.04
C ASP A 81 1.69 3.44 8.83
N ASN A 82 0.63 3.70 8.07
CA ASN A 82 0.69 4.64 6.96
C ASN A 82 0.87 6.08 7.45
N GLY A 83 0.11 6.48 8.46
CA GLY A 83 -0.01 7.87 8.84
C GLY A 83 -0.97 8.67 7.95
N LEU A 84 -0.79 10.00 7.88
CA LEU A 84 -1.69 10.91 7.14
C LEU A 84 -3.17 10.76 7.56
N ASN A 85 -3.41 10.26 8.78
CA ASN A 85 -4.72 10.00 9.36
C ASN A 85 -5.53 8.88 8.64
N LEU A 86 -4.86 7.94 7.97
CA LEU A 86 -5.51 6.76 7.41
C LEU A 86 -6.15 5.94 8.52
N GLU A 87 -5.33 5.53 9.46
CA GLU A 87 -5.73 4.71 10.59
C GLU A 87 -6.15 5.61 11.77
N SER A 88 -7.38 6.16 11.74
CA SER A 88 -7.89 7.02 12.81
C SER A 88 -7.92 6.33 14.19
N TRP A 89 -8.01 4.99 14.21
CA TRP A 89 -7.98 4.11 15.38
C TRP A 89 -6.56 3.87 15.94
N PHE A 90 -5.50 4.18 15.18
CA PHE A 90 -4.13 3.74 15.46
C PHE A 90 -3.55 4.30 16.76
N THR A 91 -3.84 5.56 17.11
CA THR A 91 -3.33 6.17 18.35
C THR A 91 -3.75 5.36 19.58
N LYS A 92 -5.03 4.95 19.64
CA LYS A 92 -5.53 4.10 20.74
C LYS A 92 -4.91 2.71 20.68
N PHE A 93 -4.81 2.13 19.48
CA PHE A 93 -4.23 0.81 19.26
C PHE A 93 -2.78 0.72 19.78
N VAL A 94 -1.95 1.71 19.48
CA VAL A 94 -0.56 1.76 19.97
C VAL A 94 -0.51 1.95 21.48
N GLN A 95 -1.37 2.80 22.07
CA GLN A 95 -1.45 2.96 23.52
C GLN A 95 -1.82 1.66 24.24
N ASP A 96 -2.78 0.91 23.67
CA ASP A 96 -3.26 -0.35 24.25
C ASP A 96 -2.23 -1.49 24.10
N SER A 97 -1.47 -1.51 23.01
CA SER A 97 -0.44 -2.54 22.74
C SER A 97 0.95 -2.22 23.31
N ASN A 98 1.25 -0.94 23.54
CA ASN A 98 2.58 -0.45 23.93
C ASN A 98 3.71 -0.92 22.96
N ALA A 99 3.39 -1.10 21.68
CA ALA A 99 4.32 -1.59 20.67
C ALA A 99 5.23 -0.47 20.13
N PRO A 100 6.51 -0.75 19.83
CA PRO A 100 7.33 0.15 19.02
C PRO A 100 6.66 0.37 17.66
N HIS A 101 6.59 1.61 17.17
CA HIS A 101 5.95 1.89 15.88
C HIS A 101 6.71 2.95 15.07
N ALA A 102 6.47 2.94 13.75
CA ALA A 102 7.00 3.94 12.84
C ALA A 102 6.00 4.22 11.69
N THR A 103 5.85 5.50 11.36
CA THR A 103 4.99 5.95 10.26
C THR A 103 5.78 5.95 8.96
N VAL A 104 5.32 5.17 7.96
CA VAL A 104 6.07 5.00 6.71
C VAL A 104 5.93 6.16 5.75
N SER A 105 4.89 7.00 5.84
CA SER A 105 4.72 8.19 5.01
C SER A 105 5.50 9.41 5.49
N GLU A 106 6.33 9.30 6.53
CA GLU A 106 7.16 10.41 7.00
C GLU A 106 7.99 10.99 5.85
N GLY A 107 7.91 12.31 5.63
CA GLY A 107 8.60 13.02 4.55
C GLY A 107 7.81 13.12 3.24
N VAL A 108 6.67 12.45 3.09
CA VAL A 108 5.75 12.69 1.97
C VAL A 108 5.17 14.09 2.09
N GLN A 109 5.10 14.83 0.97
CA GLN A 109 4.39 16.10 0.91
C GLN A 109 2.90 15.83 0.73
N PRO A 110 2.04 16.14 1.71
CA PRO A 110 0.63 15.79 1.63
C PRO A 110 -0.10 16.64 0.57
N ILE A 111 -0.96 15.98 -0.21
CA ILE A 111 -2.01 16.64 -0.98
C ILE A 111 -3.25 16.69 -0.09
N ASN A 112 -3.86 17.86 0.03
CA ASN A 112 -5.08 18.00 0.81
C ASN A 112 -6.30 17.60 0.00
N ILE A 113 -7.27 16.98 0.67
CA ILE A 113 -8.59 16.68 0.13
C ILE A 113 -9.26 18.01 -0.26
N ALA A 114 -9.78 18.09 -1.49
CA ALA A 114 -10.30 19.34 -2.05
C ALA A 114 -11.77 19.61 -1.67
N GLU A 115 -12.56 18.58 -1.45
CA GLU A 115 -14.03 18.65 -1.34
C GLU A 115 -14.54 17.89 -0.11
N ASP A 116 -15.82 18.06 0.22
CA ASP A 116 -16.58 17.36 1.25
C ASP A 116 -16.15 17.64 2.70
N ALA A 117 -16.60 16.81 3.62
CA ALA A 117 -16.36 16.96 5.06
C ALA A 117 -14.89 16.90 5.48
N TYR A 118 -14.04 16.35 4.61
CA TYR A 118 -12.59 16.20 4.81
C TYR A 118 -11.78 17.29 4.14
N ALA A 119 -12.39 18.28 3.51
CA ALA A 119 -11.69 19.36 2.82
C ALA A 119 -10.63 20.03 3.71
N GLY A 120 -9.42 20.16 3.15
CA GLY A 120 -8.26 20.73 3.86
C GLY A 120 -7.48 19.75 4.74
N LYS A 121 -7.97 18.51 4.95
CA LYS A 121 -7.20 17.46 5.62
C LYS A 121 -6.28 16.76 4.63
N PRO A 122 -5.12 16.25 5.08
CA PRO A 122 -4.26 15.43 4.23
C PRO A 122 -5.01 14.22 3.64
N ASN A 123 -4.84 13.99 2.33
CA ASN A 123 -5.31 12.75 1.72
C ASN A 123 -4.37 11.60 2.17
N PRO A 124 -4.89 10.51 2.73
CA PRO A 124 -4.05 9.45 3.28
C PRO A 124 -3.42 8.54 2.21
N HIS A 125 -3.97 8.48 1.00
CA HIS A 125 -3.66 7.48 -0.03
C HIS A 125 -2.33 7.71 -0.78
N SER A 126 -1.29 8.14 -0.05
CA SER A 126 -0.01 8.47 -0.67
C SER A 126 0.72 7.25 -1.26
N TRP A 127 0.37 6.03 -0.85
CA TRP A 127 0.88 4.79 -1.46
C TRP A 127 0.40 4.58 -2.90
N MET A 128 -0.64 5.27 -3.35
CA MET A 128 -1.08 5.20 -4.75
C MET A 128 -0.10 5.87 -5.72
N SER A 129 0.88 6.62 -5.23
CA SER A 129 1.99 7.15 -6.00
C SER A 129 3.24 6.27 -5.85
N PRO A 130 3.73 5.59 -6.90
CA PRO A 130 4.99 4.85 -6.86
C PRO A 130 6.19 5.73 -6.47
N LYS A 131 6.13 7.03 -6.76
CA LYS A 131 7.14 8.01 -6.33
C LYS A 131 7.14 8.18 -4.81
N ASN A 132 5.97 8.31 -4.19
CA ASN A 132 5.88 8.42 -2.73
C ASN A 132 6.27 7.12 -2.03
N VAL A 133 5.96 5.97 -2.63
CA VAL A 133 6.38 4.67 -2.05
C VAL A 133 7.89 4.51 -2.00
N GLN A 134 8.67 5.20 -2.83
CA GLN A 134 10.12 5.23 -2.67
C GLN A 134 10.54 5.85 -1.32
N ILE A 135 9.77 6.85 -0.81
CA ILE A 135 9.98 7.41 0.54
C ILE A 135 9.61 6.37 1.62
N TYR A 136 8.52 5.63 1.43
CA TYR A 136 8.14 4.53 2.32
C TYR A 136 9.27 3.50 2.42
N VAL A 137 9.83 3.11 1.27
CA VAL A 137 10.96 2.17 1.21
C VAL A 137 12.16 2.69 1.98
N ASP A 138 12.53 3.97 1.83
CA ASP A 138 13.64 4.58 2.57
C ASP A 138 13.38 4.58 4.08
N ASN A 139 12.15 4.86 4.51
CA ASN A 139 11.75 4.80 5.91
C ASN A 139 11.81 3.35 6.44
N MET A 140 11.31 2.37 5.69
CA MET A 140 11.39 0.96 6.07
C MET A 140 12.84 0.48 6.16
N VAL A 141 13.70 0.82 5.20
CA VAL A 141 15.14 0.50 5.25
C VAL A 141 15.79 1.08 6.52
N ARG A 142 15.46 2.33 6.85
CA ARG A 142 15.96 2.98 8.08
C ARG A 142 15.53 2.22 9.34
N GLU A 143 14.26 1.88 9.45
CA GLU A 143 13.71 1.23 10.64
C GLU A 143 14.18 -0.23 10.76
N PHE A 144 14.22 -0.98 9.66
CA PHE A 144 14.72 -2.36 9.63
C PHE A 144 16.21 -2.41 9.96
N SER A 145 17.01 -1.46 9.47
CA SER A 145 18.44 -1.37 9.82
C SER A 145 18.69 -1.07 11.30
N LYS A 146 17.76 -0.37 11.97
CA LYS A 146 17.80 -0.18 13.43
C LYS A 146 17.38 -1.44 14.19
N LEU A 147 16.32 -2.10 13.71
CA LEU A 147 15.74 -3.29 14.32
C LEU A 147 16.69 -4.50 14.24
N ASP A 148 17.35 -4.67 13.09
CA ASP A 148 18.26 -5.76 12.78
C ASP A 148 19.51 -5.25 12.04
N PRO A 149 20.48 -4.69 12.78
CA PRO A 149 21.68 -4.10 12.19
C PRO A 149 22.58 -5.08 11.43
N ALA A 150 22.46 -6.38 11.71
CA ALA A 150 23.27 -7.40 11.06
C ALA A 150 22.99 -7.52 9.54
N HIS A 151 21.77 -7.20 9.13
CA HIS A 151 21.31 -7.29 7.75
C HIS A 151 21.03 -5.91 7.10
N ALA A 152 21.56 -4.84 7.67
CA ALA A 152 21.30 -3.47 7.19
C ALA A 152 21.72 -3.25 5.71
N ASP A 153 22.77 -3.91 5.24
CA ASP A 153 23.22 -3.82 3.85
C ASP A 153 22.25 -4.53 2.89
N ASP A 154 21.65 -5.63 3.33
CA ASP A 154 20.65 -6.37 2.54
C ASP A 154 19.37 -5.53 2.40
N TYR A 155 18.90 -4.89 3.48
CA TYR A 155 17.73 -3.99 3.42
C TYR A 155 17.96 -2.82 2.46
N ARG A 156 19.16 -2.20 2.47
CA ARG A 156 19.51 -1.14 1.51
C ARG A 156 19.49 -1.66 0.06
N THR A 157 20.10 -2.81 -0.17
CA THR A 157 20.14 -3.43 -1.50
C THR A 157 18.75 -3.77 -2.02
N ASN A 158 17.91 -4.37 -1.18
CA ASN A 158 16.53 -4.71 -1.51
C ASN A 158 15.72 -3.44 -1.80
N GLY A 159 15.83 -2.42 -0.93
CA GLY A 159 15.17 -1.14 -1.10
C GLY A 159 15.54 -0.46 -2.41
N GLU A 160 16.83 -0.37 -2.75
CA GLU A 160 17.28 0.22 -4.02
C GLU A 160 16.77 -0.56 -5.25
N ASN A 161 16.72 -1.88 -5.17
CA ASN A 161 16.18 -2.70 -6.26
C ASN A 161 14.67 -2.53 -6.41
N TYR A 162 13.94 -2.42 -5.30
CA TYR A 162 12.51 -2.21 -5.33
C TYR A 162 12.15 -0.81 -5.84
N LYS A 163 12.88 0.24 -5.42
CA LYS A 163 12.71 1.62 -5.95
C LYS A 163 12.90 1.72 -7.45
N LYS A 164 13.80 0.94 -8.06
CA LYS A 164 13.96 0.88 -9.53
C LYS A 164 12.70 0.35 -10.21
N GLN A 165 12.04 -0.67 -9.62
CA GLN A 165 10.79 -1.21 -10.17
C GLN A 165 9.63 -0.21 -10.02
N LEU A 166 9.56 0.49 -8.88
CA LEU A 166 8.59 1.57 -8.66
C LEU A 166 8.75 2.70 -9.68
N GLN A 167 9.99 3.13 -9.92
CA GLN A 167 10.28 4.17 -10.92
C GLN A 167 9.87 3.73 -12.34
N GLN A 168 10.14 2.47 -12.70
CA GLN A 168 9.74 1.95 -14.01
C GLN A 168 8.21 2.01 -14.19
N VAL A 169 7.43 1.59 -13.19
CA VAL A 169 5.96 1.64 -13.26
C VAL A 169 5.46 3.09 -13.37
N GLN A 170 6.06 4.01 -12.62
CA GLN A 170 5.75 5.44 -12.70
C GLN A 170 6.01 6.00 -14.12
N ASP A 171 7.16 5.70 -14.69
CA ASP A 171 7.54 6.17 -16.01
C ASP A 171 6.64 5.60 -17.12
N GLU A 172 6.24 4.33 -16.99
CA GLU A 172 5.30 3.67 -17.90
C GLU A 172 3.92 4.35 -17.85
N LEU A 173 3.36 4.58 -16.68
CA LEU A 173 2.08 5.26 -16.50
C LEU A 173 2.09 6.65 -17.12
N VAL A 174 3.09 7.48 -16.78
CA VAL A 174 3.21 8.86 -17.28
C VAL A 174 3.31 8.88 -18.82
N ARG A 175 4.16 8.01 -19.39
CA ARG A 175 4.33 7.90 -20.84
C ARG A 175 3.01 7.53 -21.51
N ASP A 176 2.30 6.52 -20.98
CA ASP A 176 1.13 5.95 -21.62
C ASP A 176 -0.09 6.88 -21.53
N VAL A 177 -0.22 7.62 -20.43
CA VAL A 177 -1.23 8.70 -20.30
C VAL A 177 -0.94 9.90 -21.17
N SER A 178 0.35 10.19 -21.43
CA SER A 178 0.75 11.39 -22.21
C SER A 178 0.24 11.43 -23.64
N VAL A 179 -0.21 10.29 -24.21
CA VAL A 179 -0.79 10.22 -25.56
C VAL A 179 -2.21 10.78 -25.64
N LEU A 180 -2.89 10.96 -24.49
CA LEU A 180 -4.23 11.51 -24.45
C LEU A 180 -4.24 13.02 -24.74
N PRO A 181 -5.28 13.55 -25.42
CA PRO A 181 -5.54 14.97 -25.46
C PRO A 181 -5.67 15.56 -24.05
N GLU A 182 -5.21 16.77 -23.84
CA GLU A 182 -5.17 17.42 -22.52
C GLU A 182 -6.56 17.45 -21.84
N ASN A 183 -7.62 17.73 -22.61
CA ASN A 183 -9.00 17.77 -22.13
C ASN A 183 -9.56 16.37 -21.74
N GLN A 184 -8.89 15.28 -22.14
CA GLN A 184 -9.27 13.92 -21.80
C GLN A 184 -8.35 13.30 -20.71
N ARG A 185 -7.34 14.03 -20.25
CA ARG A 185 -6.47 13.63 -19.15
C ARG A 185 -7.17 13.84 -17.81
N ALA A 186 -8.19 13.04 -17.54
CA ALA A 186 -8.95 13.10 -16.30
C ALA A 186 -9.19 11.69 -15.76
N LEU A 187 -8.95 11.50 -14.49
CA LEU A 187 -9.25 10.29 -13.74
C LEU A 187 -10.47 10.54 -12.86
N VAL A 188 -11.53 9.80 -13.11
CA VAL A 188 -12.79 9.90 -12.37
C VAL A 188 -13.05 8.59 -11.66
N THR A 189 -13.13 8.62 -10.34
CA THR A 189 -13.20 7.45 -9.44
C THR A 189 -14.37 7.57 -8.47
N CYS A 190 -14.69 6.49 -7.77
CA CYS A 190 -15.68 6.53 -6.71
C CYS A 190 -15.12 7.28 -5.50
N GLU A 191 -13.95 6.86 -5.01
CA GLU A 191 -13.23 7.49 -3.90
C GLU A 191 -12.11 8.42 -4.40
N GLY A 192 -11.80 9.44 -3.60
CA GLY A 192 -10.67 10.36 -3.79
C GLY A 192 -9.31 9.78 -3.41
N ALA A 193 -9.06 8.52 -3.79
CA ALA A 193 -7.85 7.79 -3.41
C ALA A 193 -6.65 8.00 -4.34
N PHE A 194 -6.86 8.60 -5.51
CA PHE A 194 -5.84 8.66 -6.56
C PHE A 194 -5.17 10.03 -6.70
N SER A 195 -5.37 10.96 -5.77
CA SER A 195 -4.86 12.33 -5.88
C SER A 195 -3.36 12.40 -6.15
N TYR A 196 -2.55 11.57 -5.50
CA TYR A 196 -1.10 11.56 -5.70
C TYR A 196 -0.72 10.94 -7.05
N LEU A 197 -1.34 9.83 -7.45
CA LEU A 197 -1.13 9.21 -8.76
C LEU A 197 -1.56 10.17 -9.88
N ALA A 198 -2.72 10.78 -9.76
CA ALA A 198 -3.23 11.72 -10.73
C ALA A 198 -2.30 12.93 -10.90
N ALA A 199 -1.82 13.50 -9.80
CA ALA A 199 -0.85 14.60 -9.83
C ALA A 199 0.46 14.19 -10.51
N ASP A 200 1.00 13.01 -10.19
CA ASP A 200 2.25 12.50 -10.78
C ASP A 200 2.10 12.16 -12.28
N ALA A 201 0.91 11.73 -12.70
CA ALA A 201 0.61 11.39 -14.10
C ALA A 201 0.11 12.58 -14.94
N GLY A 202 -0.09 13.76 -14.34
CA GLY A 202 -0.64 14.93 -15.01
C GLY A 202 -2.11 14.76 -15.41
N LEU A 203 -2.88 14.02 -14.61
CA LEU A 203 -4.32 13.84 -14.75
C LEU A 203 -5.07 14.84 -13.87
N LYS A 204 -6.22 15.32 -14.35
CA LYS A 204 -7.20 16.00 -13.50
C LYS A 204 -7.95 14.92 -12.71
N GLU A 205 -8.08 15.09 -11.41
CA GLU A 205 -8.84 14.16 -10.57
C GLU A 205 -10.27 14.67 -10.36
N LYS A 206 -11.22 13.74 -10.34
CA LYS A 206 -12.57 13.92 -9.81
C LYS A 206 -13.04 12.60 -9.18
N TYR A 207 -13.74 12.70 -8.07
CA TYR A 207 -14.30 11.55 -7.35
C TYR A 207 -15.73 11.85 -6.92
N ILE A 208 -16.49 10.81 -6.56
CA ILE A 208 -17.86 10.97 -6.04
C ILE A 208 -17.79 11.34 -4.57
N TRP A 209 -16.94 10.68 -3.76
CA TRP A 209 -16.69 10.98 -2.34
C TRP A 209 -15.20 10.97 -2.01
N ALA A 210 -14.83 11.69 -0.95
CA ALA A 210 -13.41 11.92 -0.63
C ALA A 210 -12.70 10.74 0.00
N VAL A 211 -13.36 10.00 0.91
CA VAL A 211 -12.80 8.89 1.68
C VAL A 211 -13.90 7.85 1.93
N ASN A 212 -13.58 6.57 1.94
CA ASN A 212 -14.55 5.46 2.09
C ASN A 212 -15.39 5.45 3.38
N SER A 213 -15.06 6.24 4.38
CA SER A 213 -15.93 6.46 5.54
C SER A 213 -17.27 7.15 5.22
N GLU A 214 -17.45 7.65 3.98
CA GLU A 214 -18.67 8.31 3.50
C GLU A 214 -19.38 7.45 2.44
N GLN A 215 -19.84 6.28 2.81
CA GLN A 215 -20.31 5.22 1.90
C GLN A 215 -21.57 5.52 1.06
N GLN A 216 -22.15 6.71 1.13
CA GLN A 216 -23.33 7.06 0.34
C GLN A 216 -23.11 8.33 -0.47
N ALA A 217 -23.07 8.16 -1.79
CA ALA A 217 -23.05 9.28 -2.73
C ALA A 217 -24.30 10.17 -2.54
N THR A 218 -24.09 11.45 -2.30
CA THR A 218 -25.19 12.43 -2.27
C THR A 218 -25.58 12.83 -3.70
N PRO A 219 -26.83 13.28 -3.93
CA PRO A 219 -27.24 13.81 -5.24
C PRO A 219 -26.36 14.95 -5.74
N SER A 220 -25.82 15.78 -4.84
CA SER A 220 -24.92 16.89 -5.18
C SER A 220 -23.57 16.39 -5.72
N GLN A 221 -22.98 15.39 -5.06
CA GLN A 221 -21.73 14.77 -5.48
C GLN A 221 -21.87 14.09 -6.85
N LEU A 222 -22.96 13.33 -7.05
CA LEU A 222 -23.27 12.73 -8.35
C LEU A 222 -23.42 13.77 -9.44
N SER A 223 -24.21 14.84 -9.20
CA SER A 223 -24.39 15.93 -10.17
C SER A 223 -23.07 16.60 -10.52
N SER A 224 -22.24 16.93 -9.51
CA SER A 224 -20.92 17.52 -9.73
C SER A 224 -19.99 16.60 -10.56
N THR A 225 -20.03 15.29 -10.32
CA THR A 225 -19.23 14.33 -11.09
C THR A 225 -19.75 14.18 -12.52
N ILE A 226 -21.07 14.16 -12.73
CA ILE A 226 -21.69 14.13 -14.06
C ILE A 226 -21.29 15.37 -14.87
N ASP A 227 -21.37 16.56 -14.27
CA ASP A 227 -21.00 17.81 -14.91
C ASP A 227 -19.52 17.82 -15.30
N PHE A 228 -18.64 17.41 -14.40
CA PHE A 228 -17.20 17.27 -14.67
C PHE A 228 -16.91 16.33 -15.86
N VAL A 229 -17.54 15.15 -15.90
CA VAL A 229 -17.36 14.17 -16.98
C VAL A 229 -17.79 14.76 -18.32
N ARG A 230 -18.91 15.47 -18.36
CA ARG A 230 -19.41 16.13 -19.59
C ARG A 230 -18.50 17.26 -20.05
N GLU A 231 -18.12 18.16 -19.15
CA GLU A 231 -17.29 19.33 -19.46
C GLU A 231 -15.90 18.94 -19.97
N ASN A 232 -15.31 17.89 -19.39
CA ASN A 232 -13.98 17.41 -19.76
C ASN A 232 -14.02 16.28 -20.82
N GLN A 233 -15.22 15.90 -21.31
CA GLN A 233 -15.39 14.82 -22.29
C GLN A 233 -14.65 13.53 -21.88
N VAL A 234 -14.73 13.17 -20.60
CA VAL A 234 -14.01 12.03 -20.02
C VAL A 234 -14.50 10.75 -20.68
N PRO A 235 -13.61 9.96 -21.33
CA PRO A 235 -14.05 8.79 -22.10
C PRO A 235 -14.43 7.58 -21.22
N ALA A 236 -13.86 7.50 -20.02
CA ALA A 236 -14.12 6.40 -19.09
C ALA A 236 -14.00 6.85 -17.64
N VAL A 237 -14.75 6.18 -16.77
CA VAL A 237 -14.79 6.38 -15.32
C VAL A 237 -14.56 5.03 -14.60
N PHE A 238 -14.10 5.06 -13.36
CA PHE A 238 -13.63 3.87 -12.65
C PHE A 238 -14.23 3.79 -11.24
N CYS A 239 -14.12 2.65 -10.59
CA CYS A 239 -14.45 2.49 -9.18
C CYS A 239 -13.50 1.49 -8.52
N GLU A 240 -13.36 1.56 -7.21
CA GLU A 240 -12.46 0.72 -6.45
C GLU A 240 -13.12 -0.63 -6.10
N SER A 241 -12.28 -1.64 -5.85
CA SER A 241 -12.73 -3.02 -5.58
C SER A 241 -13.42 -3.18 -4.22
N THR A 242 -13.22 -2.25 -3.30
CA THR A 242 -13.74 -2.29 -1.92
C THR A 242 -15.11 -1.63 -1.75
N VAL A 243 -15.63 -0.97 -2.80
CA VAL A 243 -16.90 -0.23 -2.76
C VAL A 243 -17.87 -0.67 -3.85
N SER A 244 -19.18 -0.31 -3.70
CA SER A 244 -20.18 -0.52 -4.77
C SER A 244 -19.95 0.47 -5.91
N ASP A 245 -20.00 -0.03 -7.15
CA ASP A 245 -19.94 0.80 -8.36
C ASP A 245 -21.30 1.39 -8.80
N ASP A 246 -22.39 1.11 -8.07
CA ASP A 246 -23.73 1.60 -8.38
C ASP A 246 -23.81 3.14 -8.56
N PRO A 247 -23.18 3.97 -7.73
CA PRO A 247 -23.15 5.42 -7.94
C PRO A 247 -22.42 5.81 -9.25
N MET A 248 -21.32 5.13 -9.58
CA MET A 248 -20.59 5.40 -10.80
C MET A 248 -21.36 4.92 -12.04
N ARG A 249 -22.16 3.85 -11.94
CA ARG A 249 -23.06 3.43 -13.03
C ARG A 249 -24.08 4.50 -13.38
N GLN A 250 -24.58 5.26 -12.39
CA GLN A 250 -25.46 6.40 -12.65
C GLN A 250 -24.74 7.52 -13.41
N VAL A 251 -23.45 7.76 -13.13
CA VAL A 251 -22.63 8.70 -13.91
C VAL A 251 -22.46 8.20 -15.35
N VAL A 252 -22.19 6.91 -15.56
CA VAL A 252 -22.12 6.28 -16.89
C VAL A 252 -23.42 6.50 -17.67
N ASP A 253 -24.56 6.18 -17.07
CA ASP A 253 -25.89 6.28 -17.72
C ASP A 253 -26.22 7.74 -18.07
N ALA A 254 -25.84 8.69 -17.23
CA ALA A 254 -26.12 10.10 -17.44
C ALA A 254 -25.18 10.77 -18.48
N THR A 255 -23.97 10.26 -18.67
CA THR A 255 -22.94 10.92 -19.47
C THR A 255 -22.61 10.21 -20.78
N GLY A 256 -22.84 8.90 -20.85
CA GLY A 256 -22.39 8.03 -21.95
C GLY A 256 -20.88 7.68 -21.87
N ALA A 257 -20.15 8.10 -20.83
CA ALA A 257 -18.80 7.63 -20.55
C ALA A 257 -18.83 6.10 -20.31
N LYS A 258 -17.73 5.41 -20.61
CA LYS A 258 -17.62 3.97 -20.37
C LYS A 258 -17.26 3.71 -18.92
N PHE A 259 -17.72 2.58 -18.37
CA PHE A 259 -17.09 2.05 -17.16
C PHE A 259 -15.75 1.40 -17.56
N GLY A 260 -14.66 2.03 -17.18
CA GLY A 260 -13.30 1.66 -17.59
C GLY A 260 -12.75 0.43 -16.88
N GLY A 261 -13.29 0.13 -15.72
CA GLY A 261 -12.91 -1.05 -14.94
C GLY A 261 -12.81 -0.79 -13.44
N VAL A 262 -12.41 -1.83 -12.73
CA VAL A 262 -12.21 -1.81 -11.26
C VAL A 262 -10.73 -1.56 -10.98
N LEU A 263 -10.44 -0.64 -10.05
CA LEU A 263 -9.12 -0.30 -9.53
C LEU A 263 -8.96 -0.90 -8.12
N TYR A 264 -7.71 -1.06 -7.68
CA TYR A 264 -7.41 -1.56 -6.35
C TYR A 264 -6.66 -0.48 -5.55
N VAL A 265 -7.02 -0.30 -4.28
CA VAL A 265 -6.49 0.78 -3.43
C VAL A 265 -6.06 0.27 -2.05
N ASP A 266 -7.04 -0.09 -1.20
CA ASP A 266 -6.85 -0.30 0.23
C ASP A 266 -6.36 -1.70 0.58
N SER A 267 -6.47 -2.62 -0.35
CA SER A 267 -6.14 -4.01 -0.11
C SER A 267 -5.60 -4.71 -1.36
N LEU A 268 -4.65 -5.61 -1.12
CA LEU A 268 -4.23 -6.58 -2.13
C LEU A 268 -5.26 -7.72 -2.24
N SER A 269 -5.23 -8.45 -3.34
CA SER A 269 -6.00 -9.68 -3.50
C SER A 269 -5.32 -10.86 -2.78
N GLU A 270 -6.05 -11.98 -2.70
CA GLU A 270 -5.45 -13.27 -2.34
C GLU A 270 -4.32 -13.64 -3.32
N ALA A 271 -3.45 -14.56 -2.92
CA ALA A 271 -2.25 -14.95 -3.68
C ALA A 271 -2.54 -15.44 -5.11
N ASN A 272 -3.73 -16.00 -5.36
CA ASN A 272 -4.20 -16.43 -6.67
C ASN A 272 -5.14 -15.42 -7.36
N GLY A 273 -5.30 -14.24 -6.78
CA GLY A 273 -6.14 -13.17 -7.31
C GLY A 273 -5.39 -12.27 -8.31
N PRO A 274 -6.04 -11.20 -8.78
CA PRO A 274 -5.49 -10.37 -9.85
C PRO A 274 -4.33 -9.47 -9.42
N VAL A 275 -4.25 -9.09 -8.14
CA VAL A 275 -3.26 -8.14 -7.62
C VAL A 275 -2.67 -8.62 -6.27
N PRO A 276 -1.91 -9.74 -6.28
CA PRO A 276 -1.37 -10.30 -5.04
C PRO A 276 -0.19 -9.50 -4.45
N THR A 277 0.41 -8.57 -5.20
CA THR A 277 1.50 -7.70 -4.76
C THR A 277 1.20 -6.23 -5.05
N TYR A 278 1.88 -5.34 -4.35
CA TYR A 278 1.76 -3.90 -4.60
C TYR A 278 2.14 -3.53 -6.05
N LEU A 279 3.20 -4.12 -6.61
CA LEU A 279 3.58 -3.86 -8.00
C LEU A 279 2.53 -4.38 -8.99
N ASP A 280 1.89 -5.51 -8.72
CA ASP A 280 0.78 -6.01 -9.55
C ASP A 280 -0.42 -5.07 -9.46
N MET A 281 -0.73 -4.55 -8.27
CA MET A 281 -1.81 -3.60 -8.03
C MET A 281 -1.60 -2.32 -8.87
N ILE A 282 -0.47 -1.67 -8.72
CA ILE A 282 -0.18 -0.42 -9.45
C ILE A 282 -0.11 -0.64 -10.97
N ARG A 283 0.47 -1.77 -11.43
CA ARG A 283 0.46 -2.10 -12.86
C ARG A 283 -0.92 -2.41 -13.39
N HIS A 284 -1.76 -3.09 -12.61
CA HIS A 284 -3.17 -3.32 -12.96
C HIS A 284 -3.91 -2.00 -13.12
N ASP A 285 -3.81 -1.12 -12.14
CA ASP A 285 -4.48 0.18 -12.13
C ASP A 285 -3.99 1.06 -13.29
N ALA A 286 -2.69 1.16 -13.49
CA ALA A 286 -2.10 1.90 -14.61
C ALA A 286 -2.64 1.40 -15.98
N ARG A 287 -2.64 0.08 -16.20
CA ARG A 287 -3.17 -0.51 -17.44
C ARG A 287 -4.67 -0.27 -17.58
N THR A 288 -5.44 -0.46 -16.52
CA THR A 288 -6.89 -0.25 -16.51
C THR A 288 -7.24 1.20 -16.82
N ILE A 289 -6.57 2.15 -16.19
CA ILE A 289 -6.74 3.59 -16.43
C ILE A 289 -6.41 3.92 -17.90
N VAL A 290 -5.24 3.51 -18.37
CA VAL A 290 -4.79 3.78 -19.75
C VAL A 290 -5.74 3.15 -20.76
N ALA A 291 -6.12 1.88 -20.59
CA ALA A 291 -7.05 1.19 -21.49
C ALA A 291 -8.42 1.87 -21.55
N GLY A 292 -8.97 2.22 -20.38
CA GLY A 292 -10.26 2.94 -20.31
C GLY A 292 -10.22 4.30 -20.99
N LEU A 293 -9.22 5.11 -20.68
CA LEU A 293 -9.11 6.47 -21.21
C LEU A 293 -8.72 6.51 -22.69
N THR A 294 -7.89 5.58 -23.18
CA THR A 294 -7.46 5.55 -24.59
C THR A 294 -8.36 4.73 -25.49
N GLY A 295 -9.22 3.87 -24.93
CA GLY A 295 -10.01 2.89 -25.67
C GLY A 295 -9.18 1.76 -26.29
N LYS A 296 -7.90 1.64 -25.96
CA LYS A 296 -7.00 0.57 -26.43
C LYS A 296 -7.03 -0.55 -25.41
N GLN A 297 -7.31 -1.79 -25.86
CA GLN A 297 -7.09 -2.97 -25.01
C GLN A 297 -5.57 -3.11 -24.78
N SER A 298 -5.19 -3.24 -23.51
CA SER A 298 -3.81 -3.51 -23.06
C SER A 298 -3.40 -4.95 -23.33
#